data_016fabf21d44ce5c7e65224f44ba11e3
#
_entry.id   016fabf21d44ce5c7e65224f44ba11e3
#
_cell.length_a   1.000
_cell.length_b   1.000
_cell.length_c   1.000
_cell.angle_alpha   90.00
_cell.angle_beta   90.00
_cell.angle_gamma   90.00
#
_symmetry.space_group_name_H-M   'P 1'
#
loop_
_entity.id
_entity.type
_entity.pdbx_description
1 polymer ?
#
loop_
_entity_poly.entity_id
_entity_poly.type
_entity_poly.pdbx_seq_one_letter_code
_entity_poly.pdbx_strand_id
1 'polypeptide(L)'
;MFETWAFSLPFWKKNFRWLQEINNNCENVGRILVGNKCDDLENRVVAYEDALRVASQIGMQYLETSAKDNINIEETFQAITESALKAKKAQMNELAIDKAENVKVHVVKDLKNEQNKKCC
;
A
#
# COMPACT_ATOMS: atom_id res chain seq x y z
N MET A 1 19.38 -11.98 -1.98
CA MET A 1 19.69 -12.63 -0.69
C MET A 1 19.32 -11.65 0.41
N PHE A 2 18.31 -11.96 1.19
CA PHE A 2 17.92 -11.12 2.32
C PHE A 2 19.01 -11.21 3.38
N GLU A 3 19.68 -10.11 3.64
CA GLU A 3 20.59 -10.05 4.80
C GLU A 3 19.74 -10.09 6.07
N THR A 4 19.75 -11.25 6.72
CA THR A 4 18.92 -11.57 7.89
C THR A 4 19.29 -10.78 9.15
N TRP A 5 20.37 -10.01 9.12
CA TRP A 5 20.86 -9.27 10.28
C TRP A 5 19.96 -8.10 10.72
N ALA A 6 19.35 -7.40 9.76
CA ALA A 6 18.42 -6.29 10.08
C ALA A 6 17.17 -6.76 10.84
N PHE A 7 16.74 -8.00 10.57
CA PHE A 7 15.58 -8.60 11.24
C PHE A 7 15.92 -9.28 12.57
N SER A 8 17.21 -9.42 12.91
CA SER A 8 17.64 -9.99 14.18
C SER A 8 17.52 -9.03 15.37
N LEU A 9 17.44 -7.72 15.11
CA LEU A 9 17.22 -6.72 16.14
C LEU A 9 15.79 -6.84 16.73
N PRO A 10 15.65 -6.83 18.08
CA PRO A 10 14.34 -6.98 18.73
C PRO A 10 13.29 -5.99 18.26
N PHE A 11 13.72 -4.76 17.92
CA PHE A 11 12.87 -3.68 17.40
C PHE A 11 12.20 -4.04 16.08
N TRP A 12 12.95 -4.59 15.12
CA TRP A 12 12.44 -4.95 13.79
C TRP A 12 11.54 -6.18 13.81
N LYS A 13 11.83 -7.17 14.67
CA LYS A 13 10.98 -8.36 14.83
C LYS A 13 9.56 -8.01 15.21
N LYS A 14 9.36 -7.06 16.13
CA LYS A 14 8.04 -6.63 16.57
C LYS A 14 7.28 -5.92 15.45
N ASN A 15 7.95 -5.03 14.74
CA ASN A 15 7.35 -4.26 13.64
C ASN A 15 7.04 -5.15 12.43
N PHE A 16 7.87 -6.16 12.16
CA PHE A 16 7.64 -7.11 11.06
C PHE A 16 6.42 -8.01 11.30
N ARG A 17 6.19 -8.47 12.52
CA ARG A 17 4.96 -9.20 12.88
C ARG A 17 3.72 -8.35 12.62
N TRP A 18 3.76 -7.09 13.00
CA TRP A 18 2.67 -6.15 12.77
C TRP A 18 2.38 -5.93 11.28
N LEU A 19 3.43 -5.81 10.48
CA LEU A 19 3.33 -5.71 9.03
C LEU A 19 2.70 -6.96 8.39
N GLN A 20 3.08 -8.15 8.86
CA GLN A 20 2.47 -9.40 8.39
C GLN A 20 0.96 -9.45 8.73
N GLU A 21 0.58 -9.00 9.90
CA GLU A 21 -0.82 -8.95 10.31
C GLU A 21 -1.64 -8.00 9.45
N ILE A 22 -1.10 -6.83 9.12
CA ILE A 22 -1.72 -5.90 8.16
C ILE A 22 -1.85 -6.55 6.78
N ASN A 23 -0.81 -7.21 6.28
CA ASN A 23 -0.83 -7.87 4.99
C ASN A 23 -1.90 -8.97 4.90
N ASN A 24 -2.13 -9.70 5.98
CA ASN A 24 -3.10 -10.78 6.03
C ASN A 24 -4.56 -10.27 6.11
N ASN A 25 -4.77 -9.07 6.65
CA ASN A 25 -6.12 -8.55 6.91
C ASN A 25 -6.53 -7.41 5.96
N CYS A 26 -5.60 -6.81 5.24
CA CYS A 26 -5.86 -5.64 4.39
C CYS A 26 -5.17 -5.79 3.04
N GLU A 27 -5.95 -5.81 1.97
CA GLU A 27 -5.46 -5.75 0.59
C GLU A 27 -5.45 -4.29 0.09
N ASN A 28 -4.45 -3.96 -0.74
CA ASN A 28 -4.37 -2.68 -1.44
C ASN A 28 -4.37 -1.42 -0.56
N VAL A 29 -3.78 -1.49 0.63
CA VAL A 29 -3.64 -0.34 1.53
C VAL A 29 -2.32 0.38 1.29
N GLY A 30 -2.39 1.71 1.09
CA GLY A 30 -1.20 2.57 1.05
C GLY A 30 -0.48 2.56 2.40
N ARG A 31 0.84 2.34 2.38
CA ARG A 31 1.67 2.24 3.59
C ARG A 31 2.94 3.03 3.44
N ILE A 32 3.33 3.69 4.51
CA ILE A 32 4.58 4.45 4.63
C ILE A 32 5.23 4.06 5.96
N LEU A 33 6.54 3.89 5.95
CA LEU A 33 7.32 3.71 7.16
C LEU A 33 7.79 5.10 7.64
N VAL A 34 7.48 5.45 8.87
CA VAL A 34 7.82 6.76 9.44
C VAL A 34 8.72 6.59 10.65
N GLY A 35 9.89 7.23 10.61
CA GLY A 35 10.79 7.37 11.75
C GLY A 35 10.51 8.71 12.46
N ASN A 36 9.77 8.70 13.54
CA ASN A 36 9.47 9.91 14.31
C ASN A 36 10.62 10.29 15.25
N LYS A 37 10.61 11.54 15.73
CA LYS A 37 11.61 12.12 16.63
C LYS A 37 13.02 12.22 16.04
N CYS A 38 13.13 12.56 14.76
CA CYS A 38 14.42 12.74 14.10
C CYS A 38 15.25 13.94 14.64
N ASP A 39 14.66 14.77 15.49
CA ASP A 39 15.32 15.86 16.24
C ASP A 39 16.22 15.36 17.38
N ASP A 40 15.96 14.16 17.92
CA ASP A 40 16.71 13.57 19.03
C ASP A 40 17.88 12.72 18.54
N LEU A 41 18.93 13.39 18.09
CA LEU A 41 20.12 12.72 17.55
C LEU A 41 20.95 11.99 18.61
N GLU A 42 20.91 12.45 19.87
CA GLU A 42 21.67 11.86 20.96
C GLU A 42 21.16 10.48 21.37
N ASN A 43 19.84 10.29 21.31
CA ASN A 43 19.17 9.04 21.66
C ASN A 43 18.81 8.18 20.43
N ARG A 44 19.32 8.52 19.26
CA ARG A 44 19.07 7.77 18.03
C ARG A 44 19.63 6.35 18.13
N VAL A 45 18.75 5.36 18.01
CA VAL A 45 19.12 3.93 18.05
C VAL A 45 19.21 3.34 16.64
N VAL A 46 18.42 3.84 15.69
CA VAL A 46 18.36 3.35 14.32
C VAL A 46 18.94 4.40 13.38
N ALA A 47 19.95 4.02 12.60
CA ALA A 47 20.52 4.89 11.57
C ALA A 47 19.52 5.07 10.42
N TYR A 48 19.56 6.24 9.77
CA TYR A 48 18.71 6.54 8.61
C TYR A 48 18.86 5.53 7.48
N GLU A 49 20.10 5.16 7.17
CA GLU A 49 20.44 4.22 6.10
C GLU A 49 19.89 2.82 6.36
N ASP A 50 19.91 2.39 7.63
CA ASP A 50 19.37 1.08 8.03
C ASP A 50 17.84 1.05 7.89
N ALA A 51 17.16 2.11 8.32
CA ALA A 51 15.73 2.26 8.18
C ALA A 51 15.31 2.32 6.70
N LEU A 52 16.05 3.06 5.87
CA LEU A 52 15.81 3.17 4.43
C LEU A 52 15.99 1.81 3.73
N ARG A 53 17.00 1.04 4.13
CA ARG A 53 17.26 -0.30 3.60
C ARG A 53 16.11 -1.26 3.92
N VAL A 54 15.64 -1.25 5.17
CA VAL A 54 14.47 -2.06 5.58
C VAL A 54 13.22 -1.64 4.82
N ALA A 55 12.95 -0.35 4.69
CA ALA A 55 11.80 0.16 3.93
C ALA A 55 11.82 -0.32 2.46
N SER A 56 13.00 -0.28 1.83
CA SER A 56 13.19 -0.77 0.47
C SER A 56 12.93 -2.28 0.35
N GLN A 57 13.37 -3.08 1.33
CA GLN A 57 13.13 -4.53 1.35
C GLN A 57 11.65 -4.90 1.48
N ILE A 58 10.89 -4.12 2.26
CA ILE A 58 9.44 -4.35 2.45
C ILE A 58 8.57 -3.59 1.43
N GLY A 59 9.20 -2.89 0.47
CA GLY A 59 8.49 -2.16 -0.59
C GLY A 59 7.71 -0.94 -0.08
N MET A 60 8.21 -0.26 0.96
CA MET A 60 7.58 0.94 1.52
C MET A 60 8.47 2.18 1.31
N GLN A 61 7.82 3.33 1.18
CA GLN A 61 8.50 4.62 1.28
C GLN A 61 8.88 4.89 2.75
N TYR A 62 10.07 5.43 2.97
CA TYR A 62 10.54 5.83 4.29
C TYR A 62 10.65 7.35 4.39
N LEU A 63 10.16 7.90 5.49
CA LEU A 63 10.30 9.32 5.85
C LEU A 63 10.66 9.45 7.33
N GLU A 64 11.55 10.38 7.65
CA GLU A 64 11.81 10.78 9.03
C GLU A 64 11.06 12.06 9.36
N THR A 65 10.48 12.13 10.54
CA THR A 65 9.66 13.25 11.00
C THR A 65 10.08 13.72 12.37
N SER A 66 9.84 15.01 12.64
CA SER A 66 9.86 15.57 13.98
C SER A 66 8.64 16.45 14.16
N ALA A 67 7.74 16.05 15.05
CA ALA A 67 6.60 16.88 15.43
C ALA A 67 7.04 18.12 16.24
N LYS A 68 8.13 17.99 17.00
CA LYS A 68 8.70 19.08 17.78
C LYS A 68 9.21 20.22 16.89
N ASP A 69 9.96 19.86 15.83
CA ASP A 69 10.61 20.82 14.93
C ASP A 69 9.82 21.02 13.63
N ASN A 70 8.63 20.41 13.51
CA ASN A 70 7.77 20.44 12.32
C ASN A 70 8.50 20.01 11.04
N ILE A 71 9.31 18.96 11.13
CA ILE A 71 10.06 18.40 9.99
C ILE A 71 9.25 17.30 9.32
N ASN A 72 9.05 17.39 8.01
CA ASN A 72 8.39 16.38 7.15
C ASN A 72 6.98 15.95 7.59
N ILE A 73 6.28 16.73 8.40
CA ILE A 73 4.94 16.39 8.88
C ILE A 73 3.93 16.47 7.72
N GLU A 74 3.92 17.58 7.00
CA GLU A 74 3.02 17.81 5.87
C GLU A 74 3.31 16.83 4.72
N GLU A 75 4.58 16.63 4.40
CA GLU A 75 5.05 15.70 3.36
C GLU A 75 4.60 14.26 3.64
N THR A 76 4.62 13.84 4.90
CA THR A 76 4.17 12.50 5.30
C THR A 76 2.67 12.32 5.06
N PHE A 77 1.85 13.28 5.48
CA PHE A 77 0.41 13.22 5.26
C PHE A 77 0.05 13.32 3.77
N GLN A 78 0.75 14.14 3.02
CA GLN A 78 0.58 14.24 1.58
C GLN A 78 0.92 12.92 0.88
N ALA A 79 2.05 12.30 1.21
CA ALA A 79 2.49 11.04 0.62
C ALA A 79 1.51 9.89 0.89
N ILE A 80 1.00 9.77 2.12
CA ILE A 80 0.01 8.71 2.44
C ILE A 80 -1.33 8.97 1.75
N THR A 81 -1.75 10.23 1.62
CA THR A 81 -2.97 10.61 0.91
C THR A 81 -2.89 10.26 -0.56
N GLU A 82 -1.78 10.58 -1.23
CA GLU A 82 -1.55 10.21 -2.63
C GLU A 82 -1.56 8.69 -2.83
N SER A 83 -0.92 7.95 -1.93
CA SER A 83 -0.91 6.49 -1.98
C SER A 83 -2.32 5.90 -1.83
N ALA A 84 -3.12 6.41 -0.90
CA ALA A 84 -4.50 5.99 -0.69
C ALA A 84 -5.40 6.32 -1.89
N LEU A 85 -5.24 7.50 -2.49
CA LEU A 85 -5.97 7.89 -3.69
C LEU A 85 -5.63 7.02 -4.90
N LYS A 86 -4.36 6.67 -5.10
CA LYS A 86 -3.93 5.76 -6.17
C LYS A 86 -4.55 4.37 -6.00
N ALA A 87 -4.53 3.82 -4.79
CA ALA A 87 -5.14 2.52 -4.48
C ALA A 87 -6.66 2.54 -4.76
N LYS A 88 -7.37 3.58 -4.33
CA LYS A 88 -8.80 3.72 -4.56
C LYS A 88 -9.16 3.87 -6.04
N LYS A 89 -8.38 4.65 -6.80
CA LYS A 89 -8.59 4.78 -8.26
C LYS A 89 -8.39 3.46 -8.98
N ALA A 90 -7.40 2.66 -8.61
CA ALA A 90 -7.18 1.33 -9.17
C ALA A 90 -8.39 0.41 -8.92
N GLN A 91 -8.89 0.35 -7.69
CA GLN A 91 -10.10 -0.40 -7.35
C GLN A 91 -11.34 0.03 -8.14
N MET A 92 -11.55 1.34 -8.32
CA MET A 92 -12.69 1.86 -9.09
C MET A 92 -12.59 1.48 -10.56
N ASN A 93 -11.40 1.46 -11.14
CA ASN A 93 -11.19 1.06 -12.52
C ASN A 93 -11.47 -0.45 -12.73
N GLU A 94 -11.02 -1.31 -11.81
CA GLU A 94 -11.34 -2.74 -11.84
C GLU A 94 -12.85 -2.99 -11.79
N LEU A 95 -13.55 -2.34 -10.86
CA LEU A 95 -15.02 -2.45 -10.75
C LEU A 95 -15.76 -1.92 -11.98
N ALA A 96 -15.21 -0.93 -12.68
CA ALA A 96 -15.79 -0.40 -13.91
C ALA A 96 -15.59 -1.39 -15.07
N ILE A 97 -14.48 -2.07 -15.16
CA ILE A 97 -14.18 -3.10 -16.16
C ILE A 97 -15.11 -4.30 -15.98
N ASP A 98 -15.25 -4.81 -14.75
CA ASP A 98 -16.12 -5.93 -14.43
C ASP A 98 -17.59 -5.64 -14.79
N LYS A 99 -18.05 -4.41 -14.51
CA LYS A 99 -19.41 -3.98 -14.92
C LYS A 99 -19.56 -3.93 -16.43
N ALA A 100 -18.57 -3.42 -17.16
CA ALA A 100 -18.61 -3.34 -18.62
C ALA A 100 -18.59 -4.71 -19.29
N GLU A 101 -17.83 -5.68 -18.76
CA GLU A 101 -17.80 -7.05 -19.23
C GLU A 101 -19.15 -7.77 -18.97
N ASN A 102 -19.71 -7.60 -17.79
CA ASN A 102 -21.02 -8.17 -17.46
C ASN A 102 -22.15 -7.62 -18.35
N VAL A 103 -22.12 -6.34 -18.68
CA VAL A 103 -23.09 -5.73 -19.62
C VAL A 103 -22.95 -6.33 -21.01
N LYS A 104 -21.72 -6.52 -21.52
CA LYS A 104 -21.47 -7.16 -22.81
C LYS A 104 -22.00 -8.60 -22.87
N VAL A 105 -21.83 -9.37 -21.79
CA VAL A 105 -22.33 -10.75 -21.69
C VAL A 105 -23.86 -10.81 -21.73
N HIS A 106 -24.55 -9.87 -21.07
CA HIS A 106 -26.01 -9.79 -21.10
C HIS A 106 -26.53 -9.43 -22.50
N VAL A 107 -25.95 -8.42 -23.15
CA VAL A 107 -26.36 -8.02 -24.51
C VAL A 107 -26.17 -9.16 -25.52
N VAL A 108 -25.08 -9.91 -25.43
CA VAL A 108 -24.84 -11.07 -26.34
C VAL A 108 -25.82 -12.21 -26.09
N LYS A 109 -26.26 -12.44 -24.84
CA LYS A 109 -27.28 -13.46 -24.52
C LYS A 109 -28.66 -13.06 -25.06
N ASP A 110 -29.02 -11.79 -24.95
CA ASP A 110 -30.29 -11.29 -25.46
C ASP A 110 -30.36 -11.34 -26.98
N LEU A 111 -29.28 -11.00 -27.69
CA LEU A 111 -29.20 -11.10 -29.14
C LEU A 111 -29.29 -12.54 -29.66
N LYS A 112 -28.69 -13.51 -28.95
CA LYS A 112 -28.78 -14.96 -29.27
C LYS A 112 -30.20 -15.49 -29.04
N ASN A 113 -30.91 -14.95 -28.05
CA ASN A 113 -32.26 -15.39 -27.74
C ASN A 113 -33.32 -14.84 -28.75
N GLU A 114 -33.08 -13.66 -29.34
CA GLU A 114 -33.92 -13.13 -30.42
C GLU A 114 -33.70 -13.87 -31.74
N GLN A 115 -32.50 -14.30 -32.07
CA GLN A 115 -32.22 -15.09 -33.27
C GLN A 115 -32.87 -16.47 -33.24
N ASN A 116 -33.01 -17.09 -32.05
CA ASN A 116 -33.73 -18.36 -31.90
C ASN A 116 -35.25 -18.28 -31.96
N LYS A 117 -35.82 -17.06 -31.88
CA LYS A 117 -37.27 -16.84 -32.03
C LYS A 117 -37.75 -16.67 -33.48
N LYS A 118 -36.83 -16.63 -34.43
CA LYS A 118 -37.16 -16.43 -35.87
C LYS A 118 -37.14 -17.69 -36.72
N CYS A 119 -37.21 -18.84 -36.12
CA CYS A 119 -37.38 -20.11 -36.84
C CYS A 119 -38.75 -20.72 -36.47
N CYS A 120 -39.76 -20.21 -37.06
CA CYS A 120 -41.03 -20.91 -37.37
C CYS A 120 -41.52 -20.45 -38.69
#